data_179d02d6e1d20f00b39980252f1197c6
#
_entry.id   179d02d6e1d20f00b39980252f1197c6
#
_cell.length_a   1.000
_cell.length_b   1.000
_cell.length_c   1.000
_cell.angle_alpha   90.00
_cell.angle_beta   90.00
_cell.angle_gamma   90.00
#
_symmetry.space_group_name_H-M   'P 1'
#
loop_
_entity.id
_entity.type
_entity.pdbx_description
1 polymer ?
#
loop_
_entity_poly.entity_id
_entity_poly.type
_entity_poly.pdbx_seq_one_letter_code
_entity_poly.pdbx_strand_id
1 'polypeptide(L)'
;MAENIFFKRKGPFKIQELFKGQDSKSLKITDIKTLDNATKSEISFFDSIKYKDIASTTKAGFCITTDKLKMYLPTACTKIVVKSVLFEVAKVANKFYPDSDIDYPDKTLLKPKLSKYPKVKFGNNVLIGKNVKIGKNSIVGSNTIIEHDVIIGSNCIIGSQVMIKNSIIGDQVVIQDGCKIGLKGFGFIPLKGKNFRFPHIGKVILKDNVELGASCTIDRGSVGDTIIGENTFLDNQVHMAHNVKLGKNCMIAGQVGFAGSSILGDNVSIGGQ
;
A
#
# COMPACT_ATOMS: atom_id res chain seq x y z
N MET A 1 -4.56 12.95 8.29
CA MET A 1 -4.26 11.50 8.12
C MET A 1 -2.94 11.15 8.80
N ALA A 2 -2.80 9.90 9.27
CA ALA A 2 -1.57 9.46 9.91
C ALA A 2 -0.39 9.50 8.92
N GLU A 3 0.79 9.83 9.42
CA GLU A 3 2.05 9.80 8.70
C GLU A 3 2.34 8.36 8.20
N ASN A 4 3.06 8.24 7.08
CA ASN A 4 3.48 6.92 6.59
C ASN A 4 4.52 6.33 7.56
N ILE A 5 4.15 5.25 8.25
CA ILE A 5 4.98 4.63 9.27
C ILE A 5 6.06 3.69 8.69
N PHE A 6 5.90 3.26 7.44
CA PHE A 6 6.78 2.27 6.79
C PHE A 6 7.92 2.91 6.01
N PHE A 7 7.74 4.13 5.52
CA PHE A 7 8.73 4.85 4.73
C PHE A 7 9.01 6.21 5.33
N LYS A 8 10.29 6.55 5.48
CA LYS A 8 10.71 7.87 5.96
C LYS A 8 10.46 8.91 4.87
N ARG A 9 9.48 9.80 5.11
CA ARG A 9 9.19 10.90 4.21
C ARG A 9 10.25 12.00 4.30
N LYS A 10 10.66 12.55 3.15
CA LYS A 10 11.40 13.80 3.01
C LYS A 10 10.46 14.96 2.71
N GLY A 11 10.97 16.16 2.71
CA GLY A 11 10.22 17.41 2.49
C GLY A 11 9.85 18.12 3.80
N PRO A 12 8.92 19.09 3.75
CA PRO A 12 8.12 19.52 2.60
C PRO A 12 8.96 20.16 1.49
N PHE A 13 8.47 20.10 0.24
CA PHE A 13 9.14 20.69 -0.92
C PHE A 13 8.36 21.87 -1.49
N LYS A 14 9.07 22.87 -2.04
CA LYS A 14 8.46 23.91 -2.87
C LYS A 14 8.09 23.31 -4.23
N ILE A 15 7.06 23.85 -4.88
CA ILE A 15 6.62 23.35 -6.20
C ILE A 15 7.76 23.34 -7.23
N GLN A 16 8.65 24.35 -7.22
CA GLN A 16 9.81 24.47 -8.11
C GLN A 16 10.85 23.36 -7.92
N GLU A 17 10.93 22.79 -6.71
CA GLU A 17 11.82 21.67 -6.40
C GLU A 17 11.30 20.34 -6.95
N LEU A 18 9.99 20.27 -7.22
CA LEU A 18 9.33 19.10 -7.82
C LEU A 18 9.16 19.24 -9.34
N PHE A 19 8.85 20.47 -9.81
CA PHE A 19 8.57 20.75 -11.22
C PHE A 19 9.33 22.00 -11.67
N LYS A 20 10.22 21.87 -12.64
CA LYS A 20 10.96 22.99 -13.24
C LYS A 20 9.99 23.91 -14.01
N GLY A 21 10.17 25.22 -13.88
CA GLY A 21 9.42 26.23 -14.66
C GLY A 21 8.02 26.54 -14.16
N GLN A 22 7.63 26.07 -12.97
CA GLN A 22 6.40 26.50 -12.31
C GLN A 22 6.70 27.72 -11.45
N ASP A 23 5.97 28.84 -11.67
CA ASP A 23 6.09 30.03 -10.83
C ASP A 23 5.61 29.76 -9.40
N SER A 24 6.43 30.14 -8.46
CA SER A 24 6.20 29.84 -7.06
C SER A 24 5.28 30.85 -6.39
N LYS A 25 4.13 30.39 -6.00
CA LYS A 25 3.60 30.82 -4.69
C LYS A 25 4.43 30.08 -3.64
N SER A 26 4.75 30.74 -2.53
CA SER A 26 5.55 30.21 -1.41
C SER A 26 4.99 28.95 -0.73
N LEU A 27 4.04 28.28 -1.37
CA LEU A 27 3.33 27.11 -0.88
C LEU A 27 4.23 25.86 -0.95
N LYS A 28 4.34 25.18 0.18
CA LYS A 28 5.07 23.93 0.33
C LYS A 28 4.12 22.76 0.17
N ILE A 29 4.54 21.76 -0.61
CA ILE A 29 3.85 20.48 -0.78
C ILE A 29 4.40 19.52 0.27
N THR A 30 3.53 18.98 1.10
CA THR A 30 3.91 18.17 2.26
C THR A 30 4.01 16.68 1.97
N ASP A 31 3.23 16.18 1.01
CA ASP A 31 3.19 14.76 0.66
C ASP A 31 2.49 14.53 -0.68
N ILE A 32 2.55 13.30 -1.21
CA ILE A 32 1.76 12.83 -2.34
C ILE A 32 0.69 11.85 -1.86
N LYS A 33 -0.58 12.03 -2.28
CA LYS A 33 -1.74 11.23 -1.88
C LYS A 33 -2.67 10.97 -3.06
N THR A 34 -3.57 10.02 -2.92
CA THR A 34 -4.68 9.80 -3.88
C THR A 34 -5.68 10.95 -3.83
N LEU A 35 -6.51 11.11 -4.87
CA LEU A 35 -7.48 12.21 -5.02
C LEU A 35 -8.46 12.33 -3.84
N ASP A 36 -8.90 11.20 -3.30
CA ASP A 36 -9.84 11.08 -2.18
C ASP A 36 -9.21 11.39 -0.82
N ASN A 37 -7.88 11.29 -0.71
CA ASN A 37 -7.16 11.40 0.54
C ASN A 37 -6.30 12.67 0.65
N ALA A 38 -6.05 13.35 -0.45
CA ALA A 38 -5.22 14.54 -0.47
C ALA A 38 -5.92 15.76 0.17
N THR A 39 -5.14 16.59 0.85
CA THR A 39 -5.56 17.86 1.46
C THR A 39 -4.93 19.06 0.75
N LYS A 40 -5.23 20.29 1.21
CA LYS A 40 -4.74 21.54 0.62
C LYS A 40 -3.21 21.68 0.55
N SER A 41 -2.48 20.97 1.43
CA SER A 41 -1.01 20.99 1.45
C SER A 41 -0.38 19.83 0.67
N GLU A 42 -1.16 18.95 0.07
CA GLU A 42 -0.67 17.73 -0.57
C GLU A 42 -0.91 17.76 -2.08
N ILE A 43 -0.10 16.98 -2.81
CA ILE A 43 -0.23 16.79 -4.25
C ILE A 43 -0.90 15.47 -4.55
N SER A 44 -1.82 15.49 -5.49
CA SER A 44 -2.47 14.30 -6.05
C SER A 44 -2.21 14.18 -7.55
N PHE A 45 -2.84 13.21 -8.19
CA PHE A 45 -2.72 12.98 -9.63
C PHE A 45 -4.03 12.49 -10.22
N PHE A 46 -4.29 12.89 -11.48
CA PHE A 46 -5.48 12.52 -12.23
C PHE A 46 -5.08 12.20 -13.67
N ASP A 47 -5.04 10.92 -14.00
CA ASP A 47 -4.53 10.38 -15.27
C ASP A 47 -5.58 9.66 -16.12
N SER A 48 -6.77 9.38 -15.57
CA SER A 48 -7.82 8.66 -16.26
C SER A 48 -9.21 9.21 -15.95
N ILE A 49 -10.02 9.35 -16.99
CA ILE A 49 -11.41 9.86 -16.92
C ILE A 49 -12.30 9.04 -15.97
N LYS A 50 -12.00 7.76 -15.76
CA LYS A 50 -12.75 6.91 -14.82
C LYS A 50 -12.78 7.44 -13.38
N TYR A 51 -11.84 8.33 -13.02
CA TYR A 51 -11.75 8.96 -11.70
C TYR A 51 -12.36 10.38 -11.67
N LYS A 52 -13.12 10.78 -12.70
CA LYS A 52 -13.68 12.13 -12.86
C LYS A 52 -14.46 12.58 -11.62
N ASP A 53 -15.31 11.73 -11.07
CA ASP A 53 -16.18 12.10 -9.95
C ASP A 53 -15.38 12.39 -8.68
N ILE A 54 -14.36 11.56 -8.40
CA ILE A 54 -13.45 11.77 -7.29
C ILE A 54 -12.57 13.02 -7.55
N ALA A 55 -12.15 13.23 -8.78
CA ALA A 55 -11.32 14.38 -9.16
C ALA A 55 -12.06 15.70 -8.98
N SER A 56 -13.35 15.75 -9.32
CA SER A 56 -14.18 16.96 -9.20
C SER A 56 -14.42 17.43 -7.77
N THR A 57 -14.29 16.52 -6.81
CA THR A 57 -14.51 16.77 -5.37
C THR A 57 -13.24 16.74 -4.52
N THR A 58 -12.07 16.58 -5.16
CA THR A 58 -10.80 16.48 -4.45
C THR A 58 -10.50 17.74 -3.63
N LYS A 59 -9.91 17.54 -2.45
CA LYS A 59 -9.41 18.62 -1.59
C LYS A 59 -7.89 18.85 -1.77
N ALA A 60 -7.27 18.22 -2.77
CA ALA A 60 -5.86 18.37 -3.07
C ALA A 60 -5.53 19.83 -3.42
N GLY A 61 -4.48 20.39 -2.82
CA GLY A 61 -4.00 21.71 -3.18
C GLY A 61 -3.33 21.75 -4.55
N PHE A 62 -2.77 20.60 -4.98
CA PHE A 62 -2.07 20.43 -6.25
C PHE A 62 -2.46 19.11 -6.90
N CYS A 63 -2.55 19.09 -8.22
CA CYS A 63 -2.83 17.84 -8.95
C CYS A 63 -2.02 17.76 -10.25
N ILE A 64 -1.28 16.66 -10.42
CA ILE A 64 -0.60 16.32 -11.67
C ILE A 64 -1.64 15.76 -12.61
N THR A 65 -1.78 16.34 -13.81
CA THR A 65 -2.82 15.95 -14.76
C THR A 65 -2.40 16.24 -16.20
N THR A 66 -3.25 15.87 -17.16
CA THR A 66 -3.10 16.23 -18.57
C THR A 66 -3.91 17.47 -18.92
N ASP A 67 -3.60 18.07 -20.07
CA ASP A 67 -4.38 19.22 -20.59
C ASP A 67 -5.86 18.87 -20.79
N LYS A 68 -6.17 17.66 -21.26
CA LYS A 68 -7.54 17.18 -21.48
C LYS A 68 -8.35 16.96 -20.19
N LEU A 69 -7.68 16.62 -19.09
CA LEU A 69 -8.34 16.26 -17.83
C LEU A 69 -8.42 17.41 -16.82
N LYS A 70 -7.61 18.46 -16.99
CA LYS A 70 -7.52 19.57 -16.01
C LYS A 70 -8.85 20.28 -15.74
N MET A 71 -9.77 20.26 -16.71
CA MET A 71 -11.06 20.93 -16.60
C MET A 71 -12.00 20.30 -15.55
N TYR A 72 -11.78 19.04 -15.19
CA TYR A 72 -12.59 18.34 -14.19
C TYR A 72 -12.13 18.60 -12.73
N LEU A 73 -10.98 19.25 -12.54
CA LEU A 73 -10.46 19.56 -11.23
C LEU A 73 -11.02 20.87 -10.68
N PRO A 74 -11.27 20.99 -9.35
CA PRO A 74 -11.75 22.21 -8.74
C PRO A 74 -10.88 23.43 -9.06
N THR A 75 -11.46 24.62 -9.10
CA THR A 75 -10.73 25.87 -9.30
C THR A 75 -9.67 26.13 -8.23
N ALA A 76 -9.94 25.73 -6.99
CA ALA A 76 -9.03 25.85 -5.86
C ALA A 76 -7.80 24.92 -5.95
N CYS A 77 -7.83 23.89 -6.78
CA CYS A 77 -6.71 22.97 -6.98
C CYS A 77 -5.75 23.54 -8.04
N THR A 78 -4.47 23.65 -7.72
CA THR A 78 -3.42 24.04 -8.68
C THR A 78 -3.13 22.89 -9.64
N LYS A 79 -3.39 23.08 -10.94
CA LYS A 79 -3.21 22.06 -11.98
C LYS A 79 -1.77 22.08 -12.50
N ILE A 80 -1.09 20.95 -12.38
CA ILE A 80 0.26 20.73 -12.93
C ILE A 80 0.11 19.90 -14.18
N VAL A 81 0.05 20.58 -15.33
CA VAL A 81 -0.19 19.93 -16.62
C VAL A 81 1.11 19.34 -17.16
N VAL A 82 1.08 18.04 -17.46
CA VAL A 82 2.24 17.26 -17.91
C VAL A 82 1.87 16.31 -19.06
N LYS A 83 2.88 15.86 -19.82
CA LYS A 83 2.68 14.88 -20.91
C LYS A 83 2.47 13.46 -20.38
N SER A 84 3.12 13.07 -19.31
CA SER A 84 3.05 11.73 -18.71
C SER A 84 2.83 11.85 -17.22
N VAL A 85 1.58 11.70 -16.81
CA VAL A 85 1.17 11.85 -15.39
C VAL A 85 1.88 10.82 -14.51
N LEU A 86 1.83 9.54 -14.88
CA LEU A 86 2.42 8.47 -14.06
C LEU A 86 3.95 8.62 -13.90
N PHE A 87 4.64 9.10 -14.93
CA PHE A 87 6.08 9.35 -14.83
C PHE A 87 6.41 10.48 -13.84
N GLU A 88 5.67 11.58 -13.89
CA GLU A 88 5.86 12.68 -12.94
C GLU A 88 5.45 12.28 -11.52
N VAL A 89 4.36 11.51 -11.35
CA VAL A 89 3.98 10.90 -10.06
C VAL A 89 5.10 10.05 -9.49
N ALA A 90 5.71 9.19 -10.31
CA ALA A 90 6.82 8.34 -9.86
C ALA A 90 8.04 9.16 -9.41
N LYS A 91 8.38 10.23 -10.13
CA LYS A 91 9.47 11.16 -9.75
C LYS A 91 9.17 11.87 -8.43
N VAL A 92 7.95 12.39 -8.28
CA VAL A 92 7.50 13.07 -7.06
C VAL A 92 7.50 12.10 -5.87
N ALA A 93 6.94 10.90 -6.05
CA ALA A 93 6.92 9.89 -5.01
C ALA A 93 8.34 9.47 -4.58
N ASN A 94 9.27 9.26 -5.53
CA ASN A 94 10.67 8.99 -5.21
C ASN A 94 11.35 10.14 -4.48
N LYS A 95 10.97 11.39 -4.74
CA LYS A 95 11.53 12.54 -4.04
C LYS A 95 11.07 12.62 -2.59
N PHE A 96 9.79 12.31 -2.32
CA PHE A 96 9.27 12.20 -0.96
C PHE A 96 9.77 10.94 -0.23
N TYR A 97 9.89 9.82 -0.94
CA TYR A 97 10.19 8.49 -0.40
C TYR A 97 11.30 7.81 -1.22
N PRO A 98 12.56 8.22 -1.09
CA PRO A 98 13.65 7.83 -2.00
C PRO A 98 13.94 6.33 -2.01
N ASP A 99 13.61 5.60 -0.96
CA ASP A 99 13.92 4.17 -0.84
C ASP A 99 12.70 3.26 -1.08
N SER A 100 11.68 3.76 -1.82
CA SER A 100 10.41 3.05 -2.03
C SER A 100 10.30 2.31 -3.36
N ASP A 101 11.31 2.37 -4.21
CA ASP A 101 11.34 1.74 -5.54
C ASP A 101 11.85 0.29 -5.52
N ILE A 102 12.47 -0.14 -4.43
CA ILE A 102 13.01 -1.49 -4.22
C ILE A 102 12.62 -1.98 -2.82
N ASP A 103 12.40 -3.29 -2.67
CA ASP A 103 12.27 -3.93 -1.37
C ASP A 103 13.66 -4.23 -0.80
N TYR A 104 14.19 -3.28 -0.04
CA TYR A 104 15.42 -3.50 0.71
C TYR A 104 15.18 -4.42 1.90
N PRO A 105 16.14 -5.32 2.22
CA PRO A 105 16.04 -6.17 3.40
C PRO A 105 15.97 -5.35 4.69
N ASP A 106 15.09 -5.72 5.61
CA ASP A 106 15.03 -5.11 6.93
C ASP A 106 16.22 -5.54 7.79
N LYS A 107 17.08 -4.58 8.12
CA LYS A 107 18.27 -4.81 8.95
C LYS A 107 17.98 -4.80 10.46
N THR A 108 16.73 -4.59 10.86
CA THR A 108 16.32 -4.50 12.28
C THR A 108 15.77 -5.81 12.84
N LEU A 109 15.77 -6.87 12.04
CA LEU A 109 15.22 -8.18 12.38
C LEU A 109 15.98 -8.84 13.54
N LEU A 110 15.25 -9.21 14.58
CA LEU A 110 15.76 -9.89 15.79
C LEU A 110 14.77 -10.95 16.26
N LYS A 111 15.22 -11.90 17.07
CA LYS A 111 14.32 -12.81 17.79
C LYS A 111 13.35 -12.03 18.67
N PRO A 112 12.08 -12.43 18.78
CA PRO A 112 11.10 -11.73 19.61
C PRO A 112 11.50 -11.75 21.09
N LYS A 113 11.44 -10.58 21.74
CA LYS A 113 11.56 -10.48 23.20
C LYS A 113 10.22 -10.79 23.83
N LEU A 114 10.07 -11.96 24.48
CA LEU A 114 8.78 -12.43 25.04
C LEU A 114 8.17 -11.44 26.06
N SER A 115 8.99 -10.71 26.80
CA SER A 115 8.52 -9.66 27.71
C SER A 115 7.76 -8.53 27.02
N LYS A 116 8.06 -8.26 25.75
CA LYS A 116 7.34 -7.28 24.93
C LYS A 116 6.02 -7.81 24.38
N TYR A 117 5.86 -9.14 24.29
CA TYR A 117 4.70 -9.82 23.72
C TYR A 117 4.12 -10.86 24.69
N PRO A 118 3.67 -10.48 25.91
CA PRO A 118 3.42 -11.42 27.02
C PRO A 118 2.29 -12.43 26.76
N LYS A 119 1.43 -12.20 25.78
CA LYS A 119 0.31 -13.09 25.45
C LYS A 119 0.35 -13.56 23.98
N VAL A 120 1.53 -13.56 23.36
CA VAL A 120 1.75 -14.02 22.00
C VAL A 120 2.59 -15.29 22.03
N LYS A 121 2.20 -16.30 21.27
CA LYS A 121 2.96 -17.54 21.12
C LYS A 121 3.81 -17.49 19.83
N PHE A 122 5.07 -17.86 19.93
CA PHE A 122 5.99 -17.90 18.77
C PHE A 122 6.52 -19.31 18.56
N GLY A 123 6.55 -19.72 17.30
CA GLY A 123 7.28 -20.90 16.84
C GLY A 123 8.79 -20.69 16.82
N ASN A 124 9.51 -21.62 16.23
CA ASN A 124 10.97 -21.55 16.13
C ASN A 124 11.40 -20.59 15.00
N ASN A 125 12.58 -19.94 15.18
CA ASN A 125 13.23 -19.10 14.17
C ASN A 125 12.35 -17.92 13.66
N VAL A 126 11.46 -17.40 14.50
CA VAL A 126 10.70 -16.18 14.17
C VAL A 126 11.62 -14.97 14.28
N LEU A 127 11.57 -14.07 13.29
CA LEU A 127 12.29 -12.80 13.28
C LEU A 127 11.30 -11.62 13.22
N ILE A 128 11.54 -10.61 14.05
CA ILE A 128 10.65 -9.43 14.16
C ILE A 128 11.48 -8.15 14.06
N GLY A 129 11.05 -7.24 13.21
CA GLY A 129 11.65 -5.92 13.02
C GLY A 129 11.31 -4.95 14.15
N LYS A 130 11.94 -3.78 14.10
CA LYS A 130 11.69 -2.71 15.09
C LYS A 130 10.21 -2.26 15.03
N ASN A 131 9.72 -1.76 16.17
CA ASN A 131 8.37 -1.16 16.31
C ASN A 131 7.18 -2.07 15.95
N VAL A 132 7.39 -3.36 15.67
CA VAL A 132 6.31 -4.29 15.42
C VAL A 132 5.40 -4.35 16.65
N LYS A 133 4.08 -4.35 16.40
CA LYS A 133 3.02 -4.54 17.40
C LYS A 133 2.24 -5.80 17.06
N ILE A 134 2.01 -6.65 18.06
CA ILE A 134 1.19 -7.87 17.91
C ILE A 134 0.23 -7.91 19.09
N GLY A 135 -1.05 -8.01 18.78
CA GLY A 135 -2.13 -8.09 19.77
C GLY A 135 -2.10 -9.41 20.56
N LYS A 136 -2.75 -9.39 21.71
CA LYS A 136 -2.83 -10.53 22.64
C LYS A 136 -3.46 -11.77 22.01
N ASN A 137 -3.06 -12.94 22.52
CA ASN A 137 -3.55 -14.26 22.12
C ASN A 137 -3.24 -14.64 20.66
N SER A 138 -2.40 -13.88 19.95
CA SER A 138 -1.97 -14.23 18.60
C SER A 138 -0.88 -15.30 18.64
N ILE A 139 -0.82 -16.10 17.56
CA ILE A 139 0.14 -17.20 17.38
C ILE A 139 0.91 -16.92 16.09
N VAL A 140 2.24 -17.05 16.14
CA VAL A 140 3.13 -16.87 14.98
C VAL A 140 3.92 -18.15 14.75
N GLY A 141 3.75 -18.77 13.60
CA GLY A 141 4.38 -20.03 13.20
C GLY A 141 5.88 -19.91 12.95
N SER A 142 6.55 -21.06 12.83
CA SER A 142 8.01 -21.16 12.70
C SER A 142 8.53 -20.55 11.39
N ASN A 143 9.76 -20.04 11.40
CA ASN A 143 10.45 -19.44 10.25
C ASN A 143 9.71 -18.24 9.65
N THR A 144 8.82 -17.59 10.39
CA THR A 144 8.07 -16.41 9.95
C THR A 144 8.85 -15.13 10.21
N ILE A 145 8.81 -14.20 9.25
CA ILE A 145 9.50 -12.91 9.30
C ILE A 145 8.43 -11.80 9.28
N ILE A 146 8.48 -10.93 10.28
CA ILE A 146 7.62 -9.74 10.38
C ILE A 146 8.53 -8.51 10.38
N GLU A 147 8.55 -7.75 9.28
CA GLU A 147 9.42 -6.59 9.14
C GLU A 147 8.95 -5.38 9.97
N HIS A 148 9.77 -4.35 10.06
CA HIS A 148 9.56 -3.18 10.91
C HIS A 148 8.19 -2.52 10.73
N ASP A 149 7.72 -1.90 11.82
CA ASP A 149 6.50 -1.08 11.89
C ASP A 149 5.18 -1.81 11.54
N VAL A 150 5.21 -3.13 11.25
CA VAL A 150 4.00 -3.94 11.03
C VAL A 150 3.13 -3.96 12.30
N ILE A 151 1.82 -3.84 12.09
CA ILE A 151 0.83 -3.91 13.15
C ILE A 151 -0.07 -5.12 12.90
N ILE A 152 -0.20 -5.99 13.90
CA ILE A 152 -1.06 -7.17 13.89
C ILE A 152 -2.00 -7.07 15.10
N GLY A 153 -3.28 -7.28 14.87
CA GLY A 153 -4.31 -7.28 15.88
C GLY A 153 -4.25 -8.48 16.84
N SER A 154 -5.31 -8.66 17.62
CA SER A 154 -5.45 -9.71 18.63
C SER A 154 -6.07 -10.98 18.05
N ASN A 155 -5.81 -12.12 18.67
CA ASN A 155 -6.39 -13.43 18.32
C ASN A 155 -6.07 -13.86 16.87
N CYS A 156 -4.96 -13.38 16.29
CA CYS A 156 -4.53 -13.75 14.95
C CYS A 156 -3.75 -15.07 14.94
N ILE A 157 -3.89 -15.81 13.84
CA ILE A 157 -3.12 -17.04 13.59
C ILE A 157 -2.27 -16.80 12.34
N ILE A 158 -0.96 -16.71 12.52
CA ILE A 158 0.00 -16.54 11.44
C ILE A 158 0.76 -17.85 11.29
N GLY A 159 0.67 -18.47 10.12
CA GLY A 159 1.32 -19.73 9.79
C GLY A 159 2.84 -19.69 9.76
N SER A 160 3.44 -20.78 9.35
CA SER A 160 4.89 -20.92 9.20
C SER A 160 5.38 -20.39 7.86
N GLN A 161 6.65 -19.93 7.79
CA GLN A 161 7.29 -19.42 6.57
C GLN A 161 6.57 -18.21 5.94
N VAL A 162 5.77 -17.49 6.72
CA VAL A 162 5.08 -16.28 6.30
C VAL A 162 6.05 -15.09 6.31
N MET A 163 5.92 -14.18 5.34
CA MET A 163 6.60 -12.89 5.36
C MET A 163 5.58 -11.77 5.37
N ILE A 164 5.68 -10.87 6.35
CA ILE A 164 4.79 -9.71 6.47
C ILE A 164 5.64 -8.44 6.53
N LYS A 165 5.40 -7.52 5.61
CA LYS A 165 5.98 -6.18 5.56
C LYS A 165 4.95 -5.14 5.17
N ASN A 166 5.19 -3.88 5.48
CA ASN A 166 4.33 -2.77 5.05
C ASN A 166 2.82 -3.05 5.19
N SER A 167 2.39 -3.60 6.34
CA SER A 167 1.03 -4.11 6.51
C SER A 167 0.43 -3.74 7.87
N ILE A 168 -0.88 -3.50 7.85
CA ILE A 168 -1.72 -3.38 9.04
C ILE A 168 -2.76 -4.50 8.97
N ILE A 169 -2.77 -5.36 9.98
CA ILE A 169 -3.60 -6.55 10.07
C ILE A 169 -4.54 -6.36 11.25
N GLY A 170 -5.84 -6.55 11.02
CA GLY A 170 -6.91 -6.46 12.01
C GLY A 170 -6.90 -7.60 13.02
N ASP A 171 -7.99 -7.71 13.75
CA ASP A 171 -8.21 -8.75 14.75
C ASP A 171 -8.72 -10.06 14.11
N GLN A 172 -8.43 -11.21 14.72
CA GLN A 172 -8.94 -12.53 14.33
C GLN A 172 -8.59 -12.94 12.88
N VAL A 173 -7.49 -12.41 12.33
CA VAL A 173 -7.02 -12.73 10.98
C VAL A 173 -6.25 -14.06 11.01
N VAL A 174 -6.53 -14.90 10.01
CA VAL A 174 -5.82 -16.16 9.78
C VAL A 174 -5.00 -16.06 8.51
N ILE A 175 -3.70 -16.34 8.58
CA ILE A 175 -2.78 -16.36 7.45
C ILE A 175 -2.10 -17.72 7.43
N GLN A 176 -2.38 -18.52 6.40
CA GLN A 176 -1.82 -19.85 6.24
C GLN A 176 -0.34 -19.81 5.82
N ASP A 177 0.30 -20.97 5.83
CA ASP A 177 1.73 -21.12 5.60
C ASP A 177 2.20 -20.56 4.24
N GLY A 178 3.39 -20.03 4.21
CA GLY A 178 4.07 -19.59 3.00
C GLY A 178 3.60 -18.25 2.41
N CYS A 179 2.58 -17.60 2.95
CA CYS A 179 2.07 -16.31 2.45
C CYS A 179 3.14 -15.21 2.45
N LYS A 180 3.08 -14.34 1.45
CA LYS A 180 3.93 -13.15 1.31
C LYS A 180 3.06 -11.90 1.22
N ILE A 181 3.12 -11.04 2.22
CA ILE A 181 2.20 -9.90 2.37
C ILE A 181 2.99 -8.59 2.42
N GLY A 182 2.54 -7.60 1.64
CA GLY A 182 3.11 -6.26 1.62
C GLY A 182 4.37 -6.11 0.78
N LEU A 183 4.66 -7.06 -0.12
CA LEU A 183 5.73 -6.94 -1.09
C LEU A 183 5.49 -5.76 -2.03
N LYS A 184 6.55 -5.25 -2.66
CA LYS A 184 6.46 -4.23 -3.69
C LYS A 184 5.71 -4.78 -4.91
N GLY A 185 4.67 -4.08 -5.36
CA GLY A 185 3.95 -4.44 -6.56
C GLY A 185 4.76 -4.30 -7.85
N PHE A 186 4.29 -4.95 -8.91
CA PHE A 186 4.88 -4.88 -10.25
C PHE A 186 4.44 -3.59 -10.94
N GLY A 187 5.24 -2.54 -10.83
CA GLY A 187 4.97 -1.23 -11.43
C GLY A 187 6.18 -0.69 -12.19
N PHE A 188 6.01 -0.51 -13.51
CA PHE A 188 7.05 0.03 -14.39
C PHE A 188 6.44 0.99 -15.40
N ILE A 189 7.20 2.02 -15.76
CA ILE A 189 6.88 2.96 -16.82
C ILE A 189 7.89 2.72 -17.95
N PRO A 190 7.44 2.26 -19.13
CA PRO A 190 8.34 2.05 -20.26
C PRO A 190 8.82 3.40 -20.78
N LEU A 191 10.13 3.55 -20.88
CA LEU A 191 10.83 4.68 -21.49
C LEU A 191 11.71 4.18 -22.63
N LYS A 192 12.11 5.07 -23.54
CA LYS A 192 13.04 4.70 -24.63
C LYS A 192 14.33 4.12 -24.03
N GLY A 193 14.59 2.84 -24.30
CA GLY A 193 15.80 2.14 -23.89
C GLY A 193 15.85 1.66 -22.43
N LYS A 194 14.82 1.90 -21.59
CA LYS A 194 14.77 1.42 -20.21
C LYS A 194 13.36 1.44 -19.63
N ASN A 195 13.16 0.67 -18.57
CA ASN A 195 11.95 0.74 -17.74
C ASN A 195 12.24 1.52 -16.46
N PHE A 196 11.40 2.50 -16.15
CA PHE A 196 11.48 3.24 -14.90
C PHE A 196 10.61 2.56 -13.84
N ARG A 197 11.16 2.24 -12.67
CA ARG A 197 10.41 1.62 -11.57
C ARG A 197 9.44 2.62 -10.96
N PHE A 198 8.18 2.21 -10.79
CA PHE A 198 7.20 2.99 -10.04
C PHE A 198 7.36 2.68 -8.55
N PRO A 199 7.51 3.69 -7.68
CA PRO A 199 7.61 3.46 -6.24
C PRO A 199 6.27 3.00 -5.65
N HIS A 200 6.33 2.12 -4.65
CA HIS A 200 5.16 1.64 -3.93
C HIS A 200 5.29 2.04 -2.47
N ILE A 201 4.59 3.11 -2.10
CA ILE A 201 4.64 3.73 -0.77
C ILE A 201 3.41 3.43 0.08
N GLY A 202 2.41 2.78 -0.50
CA GLY A 202 1.22 2.31 0.20
C GLY A 202 1.53 1.08 1.07
N LYS A 203 0.49 0.52 1.62
CA LYS A 203 0.52 -0.66 2.49
C LYS A 203 -0.56 -1.66 2.11
N VAL A 204 -0.51 -2.82 2.74
CA VAL A 204 -1.63 -3.77 2.78
C VAL A 204 -2.43 -3.54 4.06
N ILE A 205 -3.74 -3.57 3.94
CA ILE A 205 -4.68 -3.54 5.06
C ILE A 205 -5.55 -4.79 4.97
N LEU A 206 -5.37 -5.70 5.93
CA LEU A 206 -6.31 -6.79 6.16
C LEU A 206 -7.25 -6.36 7.28
N LYS A 207 -8.55 -6.35 7.01
CA LYS A 207 -9.57 -6.06 8.03
C LYS A 207 -9.80 -7.27 8.92
N ASP A 208 -10.67 -7.12 9.91
CA ASP A 208 -10.94 -8.17 10.88
C ASP A 208 -11.54 -9.43 10.23
N ASN A 209 -11.26 -10.59 10.81
CA ASN A 209 -11.76 -11.90 10.35
C ASN A 209 -11.39 -12.25 8.88
N VAL A 210 -10.32 -11.69 8.32
CA VAL A 210 -9.81 -12.10 7.00
C VAL A 210 -9.06 -13.43 7.13
N GLU A 211 -9.27 -14.34 6.18
CA GLU A 211 -8.49 -15.57 6.07
C GLU A 211 -7.77 -15.63 4.73
N LEU A 212 -6.46 -15.94 4.77
CA LEU A 212 -5.62 -16.16 3.60
C LEU A 212 -5.14 -17.61 3.58
N GLY A 213 -5.49 -18.34 2.52
CA GLY A 213 -5.00 -19.67 2.21
C GLY A 213 -3.49 -19.71 1.98
N ALA A 214 -2.94 -20.90 1.90
CA ALA A 214 -1.49 -21.11 1.79
C ALA A 214 -0.90 -20.46 0.53
N SER A 215 0.30 -19.93 0.66
CA SER A 215 1.09 -19.35 -0.44
C SER A 215 0.42 -18.18 -1.20
N CYS A 216 -0.52 -17.48 -0.58
CA CYS A 216 -1.05 -16.23 -1.13
C CYS A 216 0.02 -15.14 -1.20
N THR A 217 -0.05 -14.30 -2.24
CA THR A 217 0.85 -13.15 -2.42
C THR A 217 0.03 -11.86 -2.55
N ILE A 218 0.23 -10.94 -1.62
CA ILE A 218 -0.53 -9.68 -1.54
C ILE A 218 0.45 -8.52 -1.63
N ASP A 219 0.41 -7.80 -2.76
CA ASP A 219 1.28 -6.65 -2.97
C ASP A 219 0.75 -5.38 -2.27
N ARG A 220 1.66 -4.58 -1.74
CA ARG A 220 1.29 -3.25 -1.22
C ARG A 220 0.90 -2.29 -2.33
N GLY A 221 0.09 -1.31 -1.99
CA GLY A 221 -0.32 -0.28 -2.94
C GLY A 221 0.82 0.65 -3.37
N SER A 222 0.60 1.33 -4.49
CA SER A 222 1.53 2.34 -5.00
C SER A 222 1.43 3.64 -4.16
N VAL A 223 0.59 4.59 -4.52
CA VAL A 223 0.33 5.78 -3.67
C VAL A 223 -0.80 5.50 -2.67
N GLY A 224 -1.83 4.78 -3.09
CA GLY A 224 -2.90 4.28 -2.21
C GLY A 224 -2.59 2.89 -1.66
N ASP A 225 -3.53 2.31 -0.91
CA ASP A 225 -3.36 1.03 -0.22
C ASP A 225 -4.03 -0.13 -0.98
N THR A 226 -3.55 -1.36 -0.75
CA THR A 226 -4.24 -2.61 -1.08
C THR A 226 -5.08 -3.01 0.15
N ILE A 227 -6.36 -3.32 -0.04
CA ILE A 227 -7.30 -3.52 1.06
C ILE A 227 -8.09 -4.80 0.86
N ILE A 228 -8.16 -5.62 1.90
CA ILE A 228 -9.08 -6.76 1.99
C ILE A 228 -10.09 -6.46 3.08
N GLY A 229 -11.37 -6.43 2.71
CA GLY A 229 -12.50 -6.14 3.59
C GLY A 229 -12.72 -7.23 4.63
N GLU A 230 -13.46 -6.86 5.66
CA GLU A 230 -13.79 -7.71 6.81
C GLU A 230 -14.47 -9.02 6.35
N ASN A 231 -14.17 -10.14 7.06
CA ASN A 231 -14.80 -11.45 6.82
C ASN A 231 -14.65 -11.94 5.36
N THR A 232 -13.52 -11.63 4.70
CA THR A 232 -13.20 -12.05 3.33
C THR A 232 -12.19 -13.19 3.37
N PHE A 233 -12.46 -14.25 2.58
CA PHE A 233 -11.68 -15.47 2.55
C PHE A 233 -11.04 -15.65 1.18
N LEU A 234 -9.74 -15.87 1.15
CA LEU A 234 -8.96 -16.19 -0.04
C LEU A 234 -8.41 -17.61 0.12
N ASP A 235 -8.66 -18.46 -0.85
CA ASP A 235 -8.09 -19.80 -0.90
C ASP A 235 -6.62 -19.76 -1.35
N ASN A 236 -6.00 -20.92 -1.50
CA ASN A 236 -4.57 -21.08 -1.74
C ASN A 236 -4.09 -20.41 -3.04
N GLN A 237 -2.87 -19.87 -2.99
CA GLN A 237 -2.16 -19.33 -4.16
C GLN A 237 -2.87 -18.16 -4.85
N VAL A 238 -3.75 -17.43 -4.15
CA VAL A 238 -4.34 -16.21 -4.70
C VAL A 238 -3.28 -15.11 -4.77
N HIS A 239 -3.20 -14.43 -5.94
CA HIS A 239 -2.35 -13.26 -6.11
C HIS A 239 -3.16 -11.98 -6.17
N MET A 240 -2.86 -11.04 -5.29
CA MET A 240 -3.42 -9.68 -5.33
C MET A 240 -2.32 -8.67 -5.67
N ALA A 241 -2.40 -8.10 -6.87
CA ALA A 241 -1.49 -7.02 -7.26
C ALA A 241 -1.79 -5.71 -6.49
N HIS A 242 -0.94 -4.73 -6.67
CA HIS A 242 -1.01 -3.44 -5.97
C HIS A 242 -2.35 -2.71 -6.12
N ASN A 243 -2.78 -2.03 -5.07
CA ASN A 243 -4.01 -1.20 -5.04
C ASN A 243 -5.33 -1.96 -5.27
N VAL A 244 -5.33 -3.29 -5.22
CA VAL A 244 -6.59 -4.07 -5.26
C VAL A 244 -7.39 -3.78 -4.00
N LYS A 245 -8.70 -3.63 -4.15
CA LYS A 245 -9.64 -3.45 -3.04
C LYS A 245 -10.73 -4.51 -3.13
N LEU A 246 -10.80 -5.37 -2.14
CA LEU A 246 -11.91 -6.30 -1.94
C LEU A 246 -12.82 -5.76 -0.85
N GLY A 247 -14.13 -5.83 -1.09
CA GLY A 247 -15.18 -5.54 -0.11
C GLY A 247 -15.22 -6.57 1.01
N LYS A 248 -16.29 -6.52 1.79
CA LYS A 248 -16.57 -7.46 2.88
C LYS A 248 -17.21 -8.74 2.39
N ASN A 249 -17.08 -9.81 3.16
CA ASN A 249 -17.75 -11.10 2.94
C ASN A 249 -17.47 -11.70 1.55
N CYS A 250 -16.32 -11.45 0.95
CA CYS A 250 -15.96 -12.02 -0.32
C CYS A 250 -15.36 -13.44 -0.14
N MET A 251 -15.56 -14.29 -1.13
CA MET A 251 -14.99 -15.65 -1.20
C MET A 251 -14.24 -15.82 -2.54
N ILE A 252 -12.94 -16.01 -2.47
CA ILE A 252 -12.07 -16.10 -3.64
C ILE A 252 -11.41 -17.46 -3.66
N ALA A 253 -11.76 -18.28 -4.65
CA ALA A 253 -11.20 -19.62 -4.77
C ALA A 253 -9.73 -19.61 -5.25
N GLY A 254 -9.10 -20.78 -5.22
CA GLY A 254 -7.66 -20.93 -5.42
C GLY A 254 -7.15 -20.48 -6.78
N GLN A 255 -5.91 -19.98 -6.79
CA GLN A 255 -5.17 -19.55 -7.98
C GLN A 255 -5.80 -18.39 -8.77
N VAL A 256 -6.71 -17.63 -8.15
CA VAL A 256 -7.22 -16.39 -8.75
C VAL A 256 -6.15 -15.31 -8.69
N GLY A 257 -5.99 -14.56 -9.80
CA GLY A 257 -5.11 -13.40 -9.89
C GLY A 257 -5.89 -12.11 -10.12
N PHE A 258 -5.64 -11.10 -9.28
CA PHE A 258 -6.21 -9.76 -9.45
C PHE A 258 -5.16 -8.82 -10.06
N ALA A 259 -5.50 -8.23 -11.20
CA ALA A 259 -4.69 -7.15 -11.78
C ALA A 259 -4.69 -5.90 -10.88
N GLY A 260 -3.64 -5.10 -10.96
CA GLY A 260 -3.50 -3.89 -10.15
C GLY A 260 -4.70 -2.94 -10.27
N SER A 261 -5.10 -2.38 -9.14
CA SER A 261 -6.23 -1.44 -9.02
C SER A 261 -7.62 -2.02 -9.34
N SER A 262 -7.78 -3.35 -9.32
CA SER A 262 -9.10 -3.99 -9.37
C SER A 262 -9.89 -3.67 -8.10
N ILE A 263 -11.19 -3.44 -8.25
CA ILE A 263 -12.10 -3.14 -7.13
C ILE A 263 -13.29 -4.10 -7.21
N LEU A 264 -13.53 -4.82 -6.13
CA LEU A 264 -14.70 -5.67 -5.93
C LEU A 264 -15.53 -5.11 -4.78
N GLY A 265 -16.85 -5.14 -4.96
CA GLY A 265 -17.81 -4.80 -3.88
C GLY A 265 -17.90 -5.89 -2.82
N ASP A 266 -18.86 -5.72 -1.92
CA ASP A 266 -19.15 -6.68 -0.86
C ASP A 266 -19.85 -7.94 -1.41
N ASN A 267 -19.70 -9.08 -0.73
CA ASN A 267 -20.39 -10.34 -0.99
C ASN A 267 -20.10 -10.94 -2.39
N VAL A 268 -18.92 -10.68 -2.95
CA VAL A 268 -18.51 -11.24 -4.24
C VAL A 268 -17.89 -12.61 -4.06
N SER A 269 -18.31 -13.58 -4.89
CA SER A 269 -17.68 -14.91 -4.98
C SER A 269 -17.02 -15.08 -6.34
N ILE A 270 -15.76 -15.56 -6.36
CA ILE A 270 -14.99 -15.81 -7.58
C ILE A 270 -14.54 -17.27 -7.57
N GLY A 271 -14.84 -18.00 -8.66
CA GLY A 271 -14.36 -19.36 -8.89
C GLY A 271 -12.86 -19.41 -9.14
N GLY A 272 -12.27 -20.61 -9.03
CA GLY A 272 -10.83 -20.82 -9.17
C GLY A 272 -10.28 -20.54 -10.58
N GLN A 273 -8.98 -20.20 -10.64
CA GLN A 273 -8.24 -19.90 -11.87
C GLN A 273 -8.83 -18.72 -12.66
#